data_5e7760f4c360e9cb1119f47ea50265ec
#
_entry.id   5e7760f4c360e9cb1119f47ea50265ec
#
_cell.length_a   1.000
_cell.length_b   1.000
_cell.length_c   1.000
_cell.angle_alpha   90.00
_cell.angle_beta   90.00
_cell.angle_gamma   90.00
#
_symmetry.space_group_name_H-M   'P 1'
#
loop_
_entity.id
_entity.type
_entity.pdbx_description
1 polymer ?
#
loop_
_entity_poly.entity_id
_entity_poly.type
_entity_poly.pdbx_seq_one_letter_code
_entity_poly.pdbx_strand_id
1 'polypeptide(L)'
;MPKEDNYFTQLKNMAISLKPRKTESNLFCCSKWWGNPDLPPQAEYPMMKITEEDGTESEYPLTFICQIDCEDIAPFDKEGLLPHEGMLYFFAAIDEFIGYDSPEHFPLGRWPKKAVKVKYAKQINMETFNSCILVDDDDQELAEPAMAIDFAECEEDNDGFKILGRPFFEEIRDEFPDAVNLLQLDEDDDLEMRFYDSGNFNILISASDLGFQNWSHAFGFLHSL
;
A
#
# COMPACT_ATOMS: atom_id res chain seq x y z
N MET A 1 -30.31 8.66 12.15
CA MET A 1 -29.62 8.28 10.92
C MET A 1 -29.45 9.47 9.98
N PRO A 2 -28.57 10.41 10.27
CA PRO A 2 -28.07 11.39 9.28
C PRO A 2 -26.54 11.48 9.20
N LYS A 3 -25.79 10.50 9.74
CA LYS A 3 -24.31 10.57 9.75
C LYS A 3 -23.64 9.79 8.61
N GLU A 4 -24.28 8.76 8.07
CA GLU A 4 -23.69 7.94 7.00
C GLU A 4 -23.63 8.68 5.65
N ASP A 5 -24.72 9.33 5.25
CA ASP A 5 -24.75 10.07 3.97
C ASP A 5 -23.74 11.24 3.92
N ASN A 6 -23.40 11.81 5.09
CA ASN A 6 -22.44 12.92 5.15
C ASN A 6 -20.98 12.44 5.05
N TYR A 7 -20.69 11.23 5.57
CA TYR A 7 -19.36 10.64 5.48
C TYR A 7 -18.98 10.25 4.05
N PHE A 8 -19.91 9.59 3.34
CA PHE A 8 -19.74 9.26 1.91
C PHE A 8 -19.67 10.49 0.99
N THR A 9 -20.36 11.58 1.35
CA THR A 9 -20.26 12.84 0.60
C THR A 9 -18.92 13.53 0.83
N GLN A 10 -18.33 13.36 2.00
CA GLN A 10 -16.99 13.88 2.33
C GLN A 10 -15.88 13.11 1.63
N LEU A 11 -16.00 11.78 1.49
CA LEU A 11 -15.03 10.96 0.74
C LEU A 11 -14.97 11.33 -0.75
N LYS A 12 -16.01 11.96 -1.28
CA LYS A 12 -16.16 12.27 -2.71
C LYS A 12 -15.15 13.27 -3.29
N ASN A 13 -14.35 13.95 -2.49
CA ASN A 13 -13.48 15.01 -2.99
C ASN A 13 -12.04 14.89 -2.51
N MET A 14 -11.62 13.72 -2.03
CA MET A 14 -10.30 13.60 -1.40
C MET A 14 -9.57 12.34 -1.89
N ALA A 15 -8.66 12.57 -2.81
CA ALA A 15 -7.60 11.66 -3.14
C ALA A 15 -6.28 12.42 -3.19
N ILE A 16 -5.20 11.71 -2.88
CA ILE A 16 -3.85 12.25 -2.88
C ILE A 16 -3.05 11.40 -3.86
N SER A 17 -2.60 11.99 -4.96
CA SER A 17 -1.74 11.31 -5.92
C SER A 17 -0.35 11.10 -5.32
N LEU A 18 0.25 9.97 -5.66
CA LEU A 18 1.60 9.58 -5.31
C LEU A 18 2.43 9.55 -6.60
N LYS A 19 3.51 10.31 -6.65
CA LYS A 19 4.41 10.29 -7.81
C LYS A 19 5.81 9.87 -7.37
N PRO A 20 6.20 8.60 -7.57
CA PRO A 20 7.54 8.14 -7.29
C PRO A 20 8.57 8.89 -8.14
N ARG A 21 9.69 9.27 -7.54
CA ARG A 21 10.74 10.04 -8.18
C ARG A 21 12.12 9.58 -7.71
N LYS A 22 12.99 9.26 -8.67
CA LYS A 22 14.39 8.92 -8.38
C LYS A 22 15.08 10.04 -7.62
N THR A 23 15.88 9.70 -6.62
CA THR A 23 16.60 10.67 -5.78
C THR A 23 17.90 10.09 -5.25
N GLU A 24 18.86 10.98 -5.00
CA GLU A 24 20.12 10.65 -4.30
C GLU A 24 20.02 10.96 -2.79
N SER A 25 18.88 11.47 -2.32
CA SER A 25 18.67 11.79 -0.92
C SER A 25 18.53 10.53 -0.08
N ASN A 26 19.02 10.57 1.16
CA ASN A 26 18.73 9.52 2.12
C ASN A 26 17.25 9.61 2.53
N LEU A 27 16.50 8.52 2.36
CA LEU A 27 15.08 8.43 2.67
C LEU A 27 14.79 7.65 3.97
N PHE A 28 15.78 7.52 4.85
CA PHE A 28 15.58 6.88 6.15
C PHE A 28 14.51 7.61 6.97
N CYS A 29 13.47 6.90 7.39
CA CYS A 29 12.31 7.44 8.11
C CYS A 29 11.55 8.56 7.38
N CYS A 30 11.63 8.61 6.05
CA CYS A 30 10.85 9.50 5.20
C CYS A 30 9.80 8.72 4.40
N SER A 31 8.86 9.41 3.78
CA SER A 31 8.01 8.82 2.76
C SER A 31 8.86 8.31 1.61
N LYS A 32 8.68 7.06 1.23
CA LYS A 32 9.39 6.44 0.11
C LYS A 32 8.59 5.35 -0.54
N TRP A 33 8.80 5.23 -1.83
CA TRP A 33 8.38 4.13 -2.68
C TRP A 33 9.52 3.14 -2.79
N TRP A 34 9.28 1.86 -2.60
CA TRP A 34 10.27 0.79 -2.57
C TRP A 34 11.44 1.02 -1.60
N GLY A 35 12.55 0.33 -1.81
CA GLY A 35 13.64 0.25 -0.84
C GLY A 35 13.28 -0.65 0.34
N ASN A 36 14.03 -0.51 1.40
CA ASN A 36 13.81 -1.26 2.63
C ASN A 36 12.91 -0.47 3.60
N PRO A 37 11.86 -1.06 4.20
CA PRO A 37 11.02 -0.37 5.17
C PRO A 37 11.80 -0.03 6.44
N ASP A 38 11.56 1.18 6.99
CA ASP A 38 12.15 1.60 8.26
C ASP A 38 11.18 1.26 9.39
N LEU A 39 11.42 0.16 10.06
CA LEU A 39 10.50 -0.39 11.05
C LEU A 39 10.93 -0.08 12.49
N PRO A 40 9.96 0.11 13.42
CA PRO A 40 10.27 0.20 14.84
C PRO A 40 10.85 -1.13 15.36
N PRO A 41 11.62 -1.11 16.46
CA PRO A 41 12.44 -2.24 16.92
C PRO A 41 11.70 -3.56 17.16
N GLN A 42 10.39 -3.50 17.36
CA GLN A 42 9.56 -4.67 17.68
C GLN A 42 8.65 -5.08 16.52
N ALA A 43 8.72 -4.38 15.40
CA ALA A 43 7.92 -4.71 14.23
C ALA A 43 8.65 -5.77 13.40
N GLU A 44 7.97 -6.88 13.19
CA GLU A 44 8.42 -7.92 12.27
C GLU A 44 8.09 -7.55 10.84
N TYR A 45 8.95 -7.94 9.90
CA TYR A 45 8.64 -7.85 8.48
C TYR A 45 7.45 -8.76 8.13
N PRO A 46 6.47 -8.31 7.35
CA PRO A 46 5.30 -9.12 7.01
C PRO A 46 5.68 -10.31 6.13
N MET A 47 5.37 -11.52 6.62
CA MET A 47 5.57 -12.77 5.90
C MET A 47 4.21 -13.37 5.53
N MET A 48 4.14 -14.01 4.37
CA MET A 48 3.00 -14.77 3.91
C MET A 48 3.26 -16.27 4.10
N LYS A 49 2.34 -16.97 4.78
CA LYS A 49 2.40 -18.43 4.95
C LYS A 49 1.77 -19.14 3.76
N ILE A 50 2.49 -20.08 3.21
CA ILE A 50 2.06 -20.93 2.09
C ILE A 50 2.18 -22.38 2.51
N THR A 51 1.22 -23.19 2.11
CA THR A 51 1.30 -24.64 2.22
C THR A 51 1.78 -25.19 0.88
N GLU A 52 2.97 -25.76 0.88
CA GLU A 52 3.58 -26.36 -0.29
C GLU A 52 2.83 -27.61 -0.75
N GLU A 53 3.11 -28.10 -1.97
CA GLU A 53 2.47 -29.31 -2.53
C GLU A 53 2.70 -30.57 -1.67
N ASP A 54 3.82 -30.64 -0.96
CA ASP A 54 4.17 -31.75 -0.06
C ASP A 54 3.51 -31.63 1.34
N GLY A 55 2.76 -30.55 1.59
CA GLY A 55 2.09 -30.25 2.85
C GLY A 55 2.97 -29.55 3.90
N THR A 56 4.20 -29.14 3.55
CA THR A 56 5.03 -28.31 4.43
C THR A 56 4.53 -26.87 4.42
N GLU A 57 4.78 -26.12 5.50
CA GLU A 57 4.50 -24.69 5.58
C GLU A 57 5.81 -23.91 5.34
N SER A 58 5.78 -22.98 4.40
CA SER A 58 6.84 -22.04 4.10
C SER A 58 6.38 -20.61 4.37
N GLU A 59 7.33 -19.72 4.68
CA GLU A 59 7.07 -18.29 4.89
C GLU A 59 7.83 -17.49 3.83
N TYR A 60 7.11 -16.64 3.12
CA TYR A 60 7.66 -15.75 2.09
C TYR A 60 7.41 -14.29 2.46
N PRO A 61 8.37 -13.39 2.23
CA PRO A 61 8.17 -11.97 2.50
C PRO A 61 7.11 -11.39 1.55
N LEU A 62 6.24 -10.53 2.06
CA LEU A 62 5.44 -9.68 1.20
C LEU A 62 6.34 -8.58 0.61
N THR A 63 6.08 -8.22 -0.64
CA THR A 63 6.75 -7.07 -1.25
C THR A 63 6.41 -5.79 -0.50
N PHE A 64 7.43 -5.06 -0.06
CA PHE A 64 7.25 -3.72 0.47
C PHE A 64 7.00 -2.74 -0.68
N ILE A 65 5.85 -2.08 -0.67
CA ILE A 65 5.45 -1.14 -1.72
C ILE A 65 5.94 0.26 -1.38
N CYS A 66 5.51 0.78 -0.23
CA CYS A 66 5.87 2.13 0.22
C CYS A 66 5.67 2.29 1.72
N GLN A 67 6.35 3.30 2.27
CA GLN A 67 6.00 3.90 3.56
C GLN A 67 5.68 5.37 3.36
N ILE A 68 4.72 5.86 4.14
CA ILE A 68 4.23 7.24 4.07
C ILE A 68 4.31 7.85 5.45
N ASP A 69 5.14 8.89 5.59
CA ASP A 69 5.09 9.77 6.75
C ASP A 69 3.77 10.54 6.73
N CYS A 70 2.96 10.34 7.74
CA CYS A 70 1.63 10.93 7.79
C CYS A 70 1.66 12.48 7.86
N GLU A 71 2.76 13.07 8.29
CA GLU A 71 2.94 14.53 8.26
C GLU A 71 3.02 15.06 6.81
N ASP A 72 3.58 14.28 5.87
CA ASP A 72 3.70 14.68 4.46
C ASP A 72 2.34 14.76 3.77
N ILE A 73 1.37 13.93 4.18
CA ILE A 73 0.02 13.89 3.59
C ILE A 73 -0.99 14.75 4.34
N ALA A 74 -0.70 15.14 5.58
CA ALA A 74 -1.60 15.95 6.40
C ALA A 74 -2.09 17.26 5.74
N PRO A 75 -1.27 17.99 4.93
CA PRO A 75 -1.75 19.17 4.22
C PRO A 75 -2.84 18.90 3.18
N PHE A 76 -2.92 17.67 2.66
CA PHE A 76 -3.86 17.25 1.62
C PHE A 76 -5.09 16.55 2.22
N ASP A 77 -4.96 15.88 3.36
CA ASP A 77 -6.05 15.18 4.07
C ASP A 77 -6.82 16.17 4.99
N LYS A 78 -7.59 17.06 4.39
CA LYS A 78 -8.32 18.12 5.08
C LYS A 78 -9.40 17.61 6.03
N GLU A 79 -9.91 16.42 5.81
CA GLU A 79 -10.96 15.80 6.62
C GLU A 79 -10.39 14.92 7.76
N GLY A 80 -9.09 14.70 7.78
CA GLY A 80 -8.42 13.90 8.80
C GLY A 80 -8.83 12.44 8.77
N LEU A 81 -8.93 11.85 7.58
CA LEU A 81 -9.29 10.45 7.38
C LEU A 81 -8.15 9.52 7.77
N LEU A 82 -6.92 9.94 7.54
CA LEU A 82 -5.70 9.25 7.95
C LEU A 82 -5.10 9.88 9.20
N PRO A 83 -4.20 9.19 9.91
CA PRO A 83 -3.37 9.83 10.93
C PRO A 83 -2.55 10.97 10.31
N HIS A 84 -2.33 12.05 11.05
CA HIS A 84 -1.48 13.18 10.64
C HIS A 84 -0.10 13.16 11.33
N GLU A 85 0.24 12.06 12.01
CA GLU A 85 1.54 11.77 12.61
C GLU A 85 1.87 10.29 12.46
N GLY A 86 3.15 9.93 12.49
CA GLY A 86 3.60 8.55 12.40
C GLY A 86 3.76 8.06 10.97
N MET A 87 3.94 6.75 10.81
CA MET A 87 4.29 6.12 9.53
C MET A 87 3.29 5.02 9.16
N LEU A 88 2.72 5.09 7.96
CA LEU A 88 1.96 4.02 7.33
C LEU A 88 2.88 3.20 6.42
N TYR A 89 2.70 1.88 6.40
CA TYR A 89 3.46 0.94 5.57
C TYR A 89 2.52 0.04 4.79
N PHE A 90 2.84 -0.19 3.54
CA PHE A 90 2.05 -1.00 2.62
C PHE A 90 2.87 -2.15 2.06
N PHE A 91 2.31 -3.36 2.17
CA PHE A 91 2.92 -4.60 1.69
C PHE A 91 1.86 -5.44 0.96
N ALA A 92 2.25 -6.08 -0.12
CA ALA A 92 1.39 -7.02 -0.84
C ALA A 92 2.21 -8.10 -1.56
N ALA A 93 1.56 -9.21 -1.92
CA ALA A 93 2.16 -10.29 -2.70
C ALA A 93 2.13 -9.95 -4.21
N ILE A 94 2.88 -8.94 -4.61
CA ILE A 94 2.95 -8.44 -6.01
C ILE A 94 4.34 -8.65 -6.65
N ASP A 95 5.08 -9.63 -6.18
CA ASP A 95 6.50 -9.84 -6.49
C ASP A 95 6.77 -9.96 -7.99
N GLU A 96 5.90 -10.63 -8.75
CA GLU A 96 6.08 -10.81 -10.19
C GLU A 96 6.11 -9.51 -10.99
N PHE A 97 5.54 -8.43 -10.43
CA PHE A 97 5.52 -7.12 -11.07
C PHE A 97 6.77 -6.27 -10.79
N ILE A 98 7.60 -6.71 -9.86
CA ILE A 98 8.83 -6.01 -9.46
C ILE A 98 10.07 -6.91 -9.51
N GLY A 99 9.99 -8.04 -10.19
CA GLY A 99 11.13 -8.90 -10.49
C GLY A 99 11.40 -10.01 -9.49
N TYR A 100 10.53 -10.24 -8.51
CA TYR A 100 10.61 -11.40 -7.64
C TYR A 100 9.78 -12.57 -8.16
N ASP A 101 10.21 -13.80 -7.87
CA ASP A 101 9.39 -14.99 -8.14
C ASP A 101 8.36 -15.16 -7.02
N SER A 102 7.08 -14.95 -7.32
CA SER A 102 6.02 -15.19 -6.36
C SER A 102 5.75 -16.68 -6.21
N PRO A 103 5.76 -17.22 -4.98
CA PRO A 103 5.45 -18.63 -4.73
C PRO A 103 3.95 -18.94 -4.87
N GLU A 104 3.10 -17.94 -4.86
CA GLU A 104 1.65 -18.07 -4.98
C GLU A 104 1.10 -16.90 -5.80
N HIS A 105 0.49 -17.22 -6.94
CA HIS A 105 -0.14 -16.24 -7.80
C HIS A 105 -1.60 -16.04 -7.42
N PHE A 106 -2.01 -14.79 -7.21
CA PHE A 106 -3.38 -14.46 -6.88
C PHE A 106 -4.13 -13.94 -8.11
N PRO A 107 -5.34 -14.47 -8.38
CA PRO A 107 -6.11 -14.10 -9.55
C PRO A 107 -6.74 -12.71 -9.41
N LEU A 108 -7.40 -12.27 -10.50
CA LEU A 108 -8.29 -11.10 -10.47
C LEU A 108 -9.34 -11.24 -9.35
N GLY A 109 -9.75 -10.11 -8.80
CA GLY A 109 -10.72 -10.01 -7.71
C GLY A 109 -10.07 -9.82 -6.34
N ARG A 110 -10.80 -10.19 -5.30
CA ARG A 110 -10.38 -9.99 -3.92
C ARG A 110 -9.32 -11.00 -3.47
N TRP A 111 -8.23 -10.47 -2.93
CA TRP A 111 -7.12 -11.27 -2.41
C TRP A 111 -7.33 -11.70 -0.94
N PRO A 112 -6.76 -12.85 -0.53
CA PRO A 112 -6.82 -13.28 0.86
C PRO A 112 -6.03 -12.34 1.77
N LYS A 113 -6.43 -12.28 3.05
CA LYS A 113 -5.79 -11.40 4.04
C LYS A 113 -4.28 -11.62 4.24
N LYS A 114 -3.77 -12.83 3.93
CA LYS A 114 -2.34 -13.14 4.03
C LYS A 114 -1.51 -12.41 2.97
N ALA A 115 -2.13 -12.05 1.84
CA ALA A 115 -1.46 -11.46 0.68
C ALA A 115 -1.32 -9.92 0.75
N VAL A 116 -1.90 -9.27 1.76
CA VAL A 116 -1.82 -7.82 1.96
C VAL A 116 -1.63 -7.48 3.42
N LYS A 117 -0.77 -6.51 3.70
CA LYS A 117 -0.56 -6.01 5.05
C LYS A 117 -0.39 -4.50 5.04
N VAL A 118 -1.22 -3.82 5.84
CA VAL A 118 -1.02 -2.41 6.19
C VAL A 118 -0.57 -2.36 7.65
N LYS A 119 0.50 -1.61 7.93
CA LYS A 119 1.00 -1.37 9.28
C LYS A 119 1.01 0.12 9.56
N TYR A 120 0.94 0.47 10.83
CA TYR A 120 1.04 1.84 11.30
C TYR A 120 1.91 1.93 12.54
N ALA A 121 2.92 2.81 12.50
CA ALA A 121 3.71 3.20 13.65
C ALA A 121 3.33 4.62 14.06
N LYS A 122 2.74 4.77 15.26
CA LYS A 122 2.20 6.05 15.73
C LYS A 122 3.26 7.15 15.85
N GLN A 123 4.51 6.79 16.12
CA GLN A 123 5.61 7.74 16.30
C GLN A 123 6.80 7.26 15.50
N ILE A 124 7.45 8.19 14.81
CA ILE A 124 8.72 7.95 14.11
C ILE A 124 9.85 8.29 15.07
N ASN A 125 10.78 7.37 15.26
CA ASN A 125 11.97 7.59 16.08
C ASN A 125 13.22 7.12 15.33
N MET A 126 13.93 8.05 14.72
CA MET A 126 15.13 7.80 13.93
C MET A 126 16.29 7.16 14.72
N GLU A 127 16.27 7.25 16.06
CA GLU A 127 17.32 6.64 16.89
C GLU A 127 17.07 5.14 17.13
N THR A 128 15.83 4.68 16.99
CA THR A 128 15.42 3.30 17.29
C THR A 128 14.90 2.53 16.11
N PHE A 129 14.43 3.19 15.05
CA PHE A 129 13.99 2.53 13.83
C PHE A 129 15.19 1.95 13.09
N ASN A 130 14.96 0.88 12.35
CA ASN A 130 15.96 0.25 11.52
C ASN A 130 15.38 -0.07 10.14
N SER A 131 16.18 0.14 9.10
CA SER A 131 15.85 -0.37 7.77
C SER A 131 15.89 -1.89 7.81
N CYS A 132 14.77 -2.52 7.46
CA CYS A 132 14.66 -3.98 7.45
C CYS A 132 15.10 -4.51 6.08
N ILE A 133 16.37 -4.90 5.98
CA ILE A 133 16.97 -5.39 4.74
C ILE A 133 16.69 -6.88 4.61
N LEU A 134 16.08 -7.28 3.51
CA LEU A 134 15.97 -8.68 3.09
C LEU A 134 16.99 -8.96 2.01
N VAL A 135 17.59 -10.14 2.07
CA VAL A 135 18.56 -10.60 1.07
C VAL A 135 18.16 -11.99 0.57
N ASP A 136 18.59 -12.29 -0.64
CA ASP A 136 18.48 -13.64 -1.23
C ASP A 136 19.58 -14.57 -0.73
N ASP A 137 19.65 -15.78 -1.29
CA ASP A 137 20.67 -16.80 -0.97
C ASP A 137 22.11 -16.40 -1.36
N ASP A 138 22.26 -15.39 -2.22
CA ASP A 138 23.53 -14.83 -2.68
C ASP A 138 23.91 -13.53 -1.96
N ASP A 139 23.25 -13.21 -0.84
CA ASP A 139 23.41 -11.97 -0.05
C ASP A 139 23.11 -10.67 -0.84
N GLN A 140 22.29 -10.74 -1.90
CA GLN A 140 21.84 -9.56 -2.61
C GLN A 140 20.54 -9.01 -2.00
N GLU A 141 20.41 -7.69 -1.90
CA GLU A 141 19.18 -7.06 -1.42
C GLU A 141 18.03 -7.36 -2.38
N LEU A 142 16.89 -7.80 -1.83
CA LEU A 142 15.67 -8.06 -2.61
C LEU A 142 14.92 -6.78 -2.98
N ALA A 143 15.18 -5.68 -2.28
CA ALA A 143 14.44 -4.45 -2.48
C ALA A 143 14.92 -3.67 -3.70
N GLU A 144 13.96 -3.17 -4.50
CA GLU A 144 14.23 -2.18 -5.52
C GLU A 144 14.79 -0.87 -4.93
N PRO A 145 15.52 -0.05 -5.68
CA PRO A 145 16.03 1.22 -5.19
C PRO A 145 14.92 2.15 -4.68
N ALA A 146 15.11 2.70 -3.49
CA ALA A 146 14.16 3.63 -2.90
C ALA A 146 13.97 4.90 -3.74
N MET A 147 12.72 5.35 -3.87
CA MET A 147 12.35 6.57 -4.58
C MET A 147 11.60 7.51 -3.65
N ALA A 148 11.83 8.82 -3.78
CA ALA A 148 11.02 9.82 -3.09
C ALA A 148 9.59 9.84 -3.66
N ILE A 149 8.63 10.27 -2.86
CA ILE A 149 7.24 10.43 -3.29
C ILE A 149 6.89 11.92 -3.28
N ASP A 150 6.43 12.43 -4.42
CA ASP A 150 5.81 13.75 -4.49
C ASP A 150 4.28 13.58 -4.34
N PHE A 151 3.67 14.36 -3.44
CA PHE A 151 2.23 14.31 -3.14
C PHE A 151 1.50 15.51 -3.74
N ALA A 152 0.28 15.29 -4.26
CA ALA A 152 -0.58 16.36 -4.75
C ALA A 152 -2.06 15.96 -4.60
N GLU A 153 -2.94 16.97 -4.53
CA GLU A 153 -4.38 16.72 -4.62
C GLU A 153 -4.75 16.17 -6.02
N CYS A 154 -5.65 15.21 -6.07
CA CYS A 154 -6.22 14.71 -7.32
C CYS A 154 -7.72 14.42 -7.19
N GLU A 155 -8.37 14.12 -8.31
CA GLU A 155 -9.78 13.71 -8.30
C GLU A 155 -9.94 12.37 -7.57
N GLU A 156 -11.12 12.18 -6.96
CA GLU A 156 -11.39 11.01 -6.09
C GLU A 156 -11.22 9.66 -6.80
N ASP A 157 -11.59 9.60 -8.07
CA ASP A 157 -11.55 8.43 -8.94
C ASP A 157 -10.45 8.51 -10.01
N ASN A 158 -9.42 9.35 -9.77
CA ASN A 158 -8.26 9.44 -10.65
C ASN A 158 -7.62 8.07 -10.89
N ASP A 159 -7.12 7.83 -12.07
CA ASP A 159 -6.18 6.74 -12.36
C ASP A 159 -4.81 7.02 -11.73
N GLY A 160 -3.86 6.15 -11.92
CA GLY A 160 -2.52 6.29 -11.35
C GLY A 160 -2.42 5.94 -9.88
N PHE A 161 -1.23 6.18 -9.30
CA PHE A 161 -0.96 5.90 -7.90
C PHE A 161 -1.62 6.94 -7.00
N LYS A 162 -2.41 6.48 -6.04
CA LYS A 162 -3.06 7.39 -5.08
C LYS A 162 -3.39 6.70 -3.77
N ILE A 163 -3.63 7.53 -2.75
CA ILE A 163 -4.26 7.15 -1.48
C ILE A 163 -5.52 7.97 -1.27
N LEU A 164 -6.43 7.46 -0.46
CA LEU A 164 -7.78 7.98 -0.28
C LEU A 164 -8.61 7.99 -1.58
N GLY A 165 -9.78 8.60 -1.53
CA GLY A 165 -10.73 8.59 -2.64
C GLY A 165 -11.33 7.22 -2.89
N ARG A 166 -11.85 7.04 -4.10
CA ARG A 166 -12.54 5.82 -4.55
C ARG A 166 -11.69 5.07 -5.58
N PRO A 167 -11.84 3.75 -5.71
CA PRO A 167 -11.23 3.01 -6.81
C PRO A 167 -11.53 3.63 -8.18
N PHE A 168 -10.54 3.59 -9.07
CA PHE A 168 -10.72 4.11 -10.44
C PHE A 168 -11.82 3.36 -11.20
N PHE A 169 -11.80 2.01 -11.16
CA PHE A 169 -12.79 1.20 -11.87
C PHE A 169 -14.16 1.21 -11.18
N GLU A 170 -15.22 1.42 -11.98
CA GLU A 170 -16.60 1.47 -11.51
C GLU A 170 -17.03 0.12 -10.93
N GLU A 171 -16.59 -0.98 -11.50
CA GLU A 171 -16.86 -2.35 -11.07
C GLU A 171 -16.44 -2.58 -9.62
N ILE A 172 -15.30 -2.05 -9.21
CA ILE A 172 -14.82 -2.13 -7.81
C ILE A 172 -15.71 -1.29 -6.90
N ARG A 173 -16.12 -0.09 -7.35
CA ARG A 173 -17.03 0.79 -6.60
C ARG A 173 -18.41 0.20 -6.40
N ASP A 174 -18.89 -0.54 -7.40
CA ASP A 174 -20.19 -1.23 -7.34
C ASP A 174 -20.15 -2.45 -6.42
N GLU A 175 -19.04 -3.20 -6.42
CA GLU A 175 -18.84 -4.36 -5.53
C GLU A 175 -18.62 -3.92 -4.08
N PHE A 176 -17.89 -2.82 -3.86
CA PHE A 176 -17.55 -2.30 -2.53
C PHE A 176 -17.91 -0.82 -2.38
N PRO A 177 -19.22 -0.48 -2.29
CA PRO A 177 -19.68 0.92 -2.34
C PRO A 177 -19.20 1.79 -1.17
N ASP A 178 -18.80 1.19 -0.05
CA ASP A 178 -18.27 1.85 1.16
C ASP A 178 -16.75 1.67 1.34
N ALA A 179 -16.06 1.15 0.32
CA ALA A 179 -14.61 1.05 0.38
C ALA A 179 -13.92 2.37 0.03
N VAL A 180 -12.82 2.60 0.74
CA VAL A 180 -11.88 3.69 0.52
C VAL A 180 -10.57 3.07 0.05
N ASN A 181 -9.91 3.69 -0.93
CA ASN A 181 -8.54 3.33 -1.29
C ASN A 181 -7.59 3.74 -0.17
N LEU A 182 -6.93 2.76 0.47
CA LEU A 182 -5.74 3.05 1.25
C LEU A 182 -4.52 3.21 0.35
N LEU A 183 -4.47 2.48 -0.76
CA LEU A 183 -3.46 2.61 -1.79
C LEU A 183 -4.01 2.04 -3.10
N GLN A 184 -3.90 2.78 -4.18
CA GLN A 184 -4.10 2.30 -5.55
C GLN A 184 -2.76 2.28 -6.27
N LEU A 185 -2.45 1.14 -6.86
CA LEU A 185 -1.33 0.95 -7.78
C LEU A 185 -1.89 0.85 -9.19
N ASP A 186 -1.22 1.49 -10.12
CA ASP A 186 -1.55 1.46 -11.54
C ASP A 186 -0.37 0.93 -12.35
N GLU A 187 -0.57 0.75 -13.64
CA GLU A 187 0.54 0.42 -14.54
C GLU A 187 1.48 1.61 -14.69
N ASP A 188 2.77 1.33 -14.73
CA ASP A 188 3.80 2.34 -14.95
C ASP A 188 5.00 1.72 -15.66
N ASP A 189 5.33 2.25 -16.83
CA ASP A 189 6.44 1.75 -17.65
C ASP A 189 7.82 2.00 -17.02
N ASP A 190 7.98 3.13 -16.32
CA ASP A 190 9.24 3.51 -15.68
C ASP A 190 9.54 2.67 -14.43
N LEU A 191 8.49 2.14 -13.80
CA LEU A 191 8.55 1.24 -12.65
C LEU A 191 8.44 -0.24 -13.04
N GLU A 192 8.30 -0.53 -14.33
CA GLU A 192 8.06 -1.86 -14.88
C GLU A 192 6.82 -2.57 -14.25
N MET A 193 5.88 -1.77 -13.73
CA MET A 193 4.66 -2.26 -13.10
C MET A 193 3.60 -2.59 -14.14
N ARG A 194 3.04 -3.80 -14.06
CA ARG A 194 1.98 -4.29 -14.92
C ARG A 194 0.96 -5.07 -14.13
N PHE A 195 -0.32 -4.84 -14.41
CA PHE A 195 -1.43 -5.55 -13.81
C PHE A 195 -2.33 -6.14 -14.90
N TYR A 196 -1.87 -7.22 -15.55
CA TYR A 196 -2.49 -7.86 -16.71
C TYR A 196 -2.53 -6.92 -17.92
N ASP A 197 -3.75 -6.62 -18.41
CA ASP A 197 -3.98 -5.74 -19.56
C ASP A 197 -4.82 -4.55 -19.09
N SER A 198 -4.14 -3.44 -18.84
CA SER A 198 -4.76 -2.20 -18.33
C SER A 198 -5.49 -2.37 -17.00
N GLY A 199 -4.84 -3.03 -16.04
CA GLY A 199 -5.37 -3.26 -14.70
C GLY A 199 -4.80 -2.34 -13.64
N ASN A 200 -5.38 -2.42 -12.45
CA ASN A 200 -4.82 -1.82 -11.25
C ASN A 200 -5.00 -2.73 -10.01
N PHE A 201 -4.13 -2.53 -9.03
CA PHE A 201 -4.21 -3.18 -7.75
C PHE A 201 -4.60 -2.17 -6.68
N ASN A 202 -5.60 -2.51 -5.86
CA ASN A 202 -6.12 -1.64 -4.82
C ASN A 202 -5.96 -2.30 -3.46
N ILE A 203 -5.45 -1.56 -2.48
CA ILE A 203 -5.57 -1.90 -1.06
C ILE A 203 -6.74 -1.10 -0.52
N LEU A 204 -7.82 -1.81 -0.21
CA LEU A 204 -9.10 -1.24 0.18
C LEU A 204 -9.37 -1.45 1.67
N ILE A 205 -10.14 -0.53 2.25
CA ILE A 205 -10.67 -0.64 3.62
C ILE A 205 -12.09 -0.07 3.64
N SER A 206 -12.96 -0.59 4.51
CA SER A 206 -14.26 0.06 4.71
C SER A 206 -14.09 1.43 5.37
N ALA A 207 -14.98 2.38 5.05
CA ALA A 207 -14.98 3.70 5.68
C ALA A 207 -15.09 3.61 7.22
N SER A 208 -15.84 2.63 7.73
CA SER A 208 -15.95 2.37 9.17
C SER A 208 -14.62 1.91 9.78
N ASP A 209 -13.96 0.94 9.17
CA ASP A 209 -12.66 0.43 9.66
C ASP A 209 -11.57 1.49 9.58
N LEU A 210 -11.58 2.32 8.54
CA LEU A 210 -10.69 3.46 8.41
C LEU A 210 -10.87 4.43 9.59
N GLY A 211 -12.11 4.79 9.91
CA GLY A 211 -12.42 5.68 11.04
C GLY A 211 -11.98 5.13 12.41
N PHE A 212 -11.85 3.80 12.54
CA PHE A 212 -11.31 3.14 13.73
C PHE A 212 -9.82 2.77 13.62
N GLN A 213 -9.18 3.10 12.51
CA GLN A 213 -7.79 2.73 12.20
C GLN A 213 -7.56 1.21 12.28
N ASN A 214 -8.54 0.41 11.87
CA ASN A 214 -8.48 -1.06 11.84
C ASN A 214 -7.71 -1.56 10.61
N TRP A 215 -6.44 -1.21 10.49
CA TRP A 215 -5.59 -1.54 9.33
C TRP A 215 -5.56 -3.02 8.98
N SER A 216 -5.77 -3.90 9.96
CA SER A 216 -5.84 -5.36 9.76
C SER A 216 -7.07 -5.82 8.95
N HIS A 217 -8.02 -4.95 8.69
CA HIS A 217 -9.19 -5.20 7.85
C HIS A 217 -9.00 -4.75 6.40
N ALA A 218 -7.88 -4.12 6.09
CA ALA A 218 -7.52 -3.83 4.71
C ALA A 218 -7.40 -5.13 3.90
N PHE A 219 -7.75 -5.07 2.63
CA PHE A 219 -7.68 -6.20 1.70
C PHE A 219 -7.25 -5.74 0.31
N GLY A 220 -6.61 -6.64 -0.43
CA GLY A 220 -6.23 -6.42 -1.82
C GLY A 220 -7.38 -6.72 -2.77
N PHE A 221 -7.45 -5.99 -3.86
CA PHE A 221 -8.32 -6.25 -4.99
C PHE A 221 -7.59 -5.92 -6.29
N LEU A 222 -7.45 -6.92 -7.15
CA LEU A 222 -6.84 -6.79 -8.46
C LEU A 222 -7.94 -6.76 -9.53
N HIS A 223 -7.95 -5.73 -10.35
CA HIS A 223 -8.88 -5.58 -11.47
C HIS A 223 -8.11 -5.35 -12.78
N SER A 224 -8.63 -5.87 -13.86
CA SER A 224 -8.17 -5.62 -15.23
C SER A 224 -9.36 -5.68 -16.17
N LEU A 225 -9.26 -4.96 -17.29
CA LEU A 225 -10.28 -4.91 -18.35
C LEU A 225 -10.35 -6.22 -19.15
#